data_5868a0982f18167fc08be6e98e5661d7
#
_entry.id   5868a0982f18167fc08be6e98e5661d7
#
_cell.length_a   1.000
_cell.length_b   1.000
_cell.length_c   1.000
_cell.angle_alpha   90.00
_cell.angle_beta   90.00
_cell.angle_gamma   90.00
#
_symmetry.space_group_name_H-M   'P 1'
#
loop_
_entity.id
_entity.type
_entity.pdbx_description
1 polymer ?
#
loop_
_entity_poly.entity_id
_entity_poly.type
_entity_poly.pdbx_seq_one_letter_code
_entity_poly.pdbx_strand_id
1 'polypeptide(L)'
;MGKIYGYARVSTPTQRLDRQIKNIEEYCKDKKIEKIYAEKYTGTKIERPQFSQLLKIIHPGDTIIFDSVSRMSRTAEEGYNLYMQLLHQGVDLMFIKEPHINTEYYKRMQNR
;
A
#
# COMPACT_ATOMS: atom_id res chain seq x y z
N MET A 1 -17.19 9.46 1.11
CA MET A 1 -15.99 9.56 0.30
C MET A 1 -14.81 8.92 0.99
N GLY A 2 -13.98 8.21 0.24
CA GLY A 2 -12.86 7.50 0.80
C GLY A 2 -11.68 8.40 1.12
N LYS A 3 -10.89 7.96 2.09
CA LYS A 3 -9.63 8.63 2.44
C LYS A 3 -8.48 7.94 1.73
N ILE A 4 -7.37 8.67 1.59
CA ILE A 4 -6.17 8.15 0.94
C ILE A 4 -5.08 8.00 2.00
N TYR A 5 -4.51 6.80 2.08
CA TYR A 5 -3.40 6.50 2.99
C TYR A 5 -2.21 6.02 2.19
N GLY A 6 -1.01 6.26 2.72
CA GLY A 6 0.19 5.71 2.15
C GLY A 6 0.80 4.67 3.09
N TYR A 7 1.56 3.74 2.51
CA TYR A 7 2.30 2.75 3.30
C TYR A 7 3.69 2.60 2.72
N ALA A 8 4.70 2.71 3.59
CA ALA A 8 6.10 2.59 3.21
C ALA A 8 6.78 1.59 4.14
N ARG A 9 7.68 0.78 3.60
CA ARG A 9 8.40 -0.23 4.36
C ARG A 9 9.78 -0.47 3.75
N VAL A 10 10.78 -0.65 4.62
CA VAL A 10 12.11 -1.06 4.17
C VAL A 10 12.42 -2.46 4.73
N SER A 11 13.12 -3.27 3.93
CA SER A 11 13.47 -4.64 4.32
C SER A 11 14.96 -4.79 4.64
N THR A 12 15.74 -3.74 4.48
CA THR A 12 17.15 -3.73 4.84
C THR A 12 17.52 -2.37 5.43
N PRO A 13 18.59 -2.31 6.25
CA PRO A 13 19.00 -1.02 6.84
C PRO A 13 19.56 -0.02 5.83
N THR A 14 19.90 -0.47 4.62
CA THR A 14 20.44 0.41 3.58
C THR A 14 19.37 1.05 2.72
N GLN A 15 18.13 0.58 2.79
CA GLN A 15 17.03 1.18 2.03
C GLN A 15 16.57 2.48 2.69
N ARG A 16 16.04 3.38 1.86
CA ARG A 16 15.66 4.72 2.32
C ARG A 16 14.14 4.81 2.44
N LEU A 17 13.67 4.89 3.67
CA LEU A 17 12.24 5.04 3.94
C LEU A 17 11.73 6.41 3.49
N ASP A 18 12.52 7.45 3.71
CA ASP A 18 12.15 8.80 3.34
C ASP A 18 11.94 8.95 1.83
N ARG A 19 12.68 8.19 1.02
CA ARG A 19 12.49 8.22 -0.43
C ARG A 19 11.13 7.67 -0.84
N GLN A 20 10.70 6.59 -0.19
CA GLN A 20 9.37 6.03 -0.45
C GLN A 20 8.28 7.00 -0.07
N ILE A 21 8.41 7.63 1.09
CA ILE A 21 7.45 8.61 1.57
C ILE A 21 7.35 9.77 0.57
N LYS A 22 8.49 10.27 0.12
CA LYS A 22 8.51 11.35 -0.85
C LYS A 22 7.83 10.95 -2.16
N ASN A 23 8.10 9.74 -2.64
CA ASN A 23 7.47 9.24 -3.87
C ASN A 23 5.95 9.20 -3.75
N ILE A 24 5.46 8.75 -2.58
CA ILE A 24 4.03 8.70 -2.34
C ILE A 24 3.43 10.11 -2.30
N GLU A 25 4.10 11.02 -1.63
CA GLU A 25 3.64 12.40 -1.54
C GLU A 25 3.58 13.07 -2.91
N GLU A 26 4.59 12.86 -3.73
CA GLU A 26 4.63 13.43 -5.08
C GLU A 26 3.56 12.82 -5.98
N TYR A 27 3.32 11.52 -5.85
CA TYR A 27 2.28 10.84 -6.61
C TYR A 27 0.90 11.43 -6.30
N CYS A 28 0.70 11.88 -5.07
CA CYS A 28 -0.58 12.39 -4.60
C CYS A 28 -0.59 13.90 -4.40
N LYS A 29 0.28 14.64 -5.08
CA LYS A 29 0.39 16.09 -4.85
C LYS A 29 -0.92 16.84 -5.08
N ASP A 30 -1.79 16.32 -5.93
CA ASP A 30 -3.09 16.93 -6.23
C ASP A 30 -4.21 16.39 -5.35
N LYS A 31 -3.89 15.50 -4.43
CA LYS A 31 -4.85 14.86 -3.55
C LYS A 31 -4.35 14.92 -2.12
N LYS A 32 -5.29 14.98 -1.19
CA LYS A 32 -4.94 15.03 0.22
C LYS A 32 -4.71 13.61 0.74
N ILE A 33 -3.49 13.34 1.23
CA ILE A 33 -3.19 12.08 1.91
C ILE A 33 -3.53 12.25 3.38
N GLU A 34 -4.35 11.34 3.92
CA GLU A 34 -4.76 11.40 5.31
C GLU A 34 -3.57 11.12 6.23
N LYS A 35 -2.81 10.07 5.94
CA LYS A 35 -1.63 9.71 6.72
C LYS A 35 -0.78 8.70 5.94
N ILE A 36 0.53 8.76 6.14
CA ILE A 36 1.45 7.76 5.60
C ILE A 36 1.95 6.91 6.77
N TYR A 37 1.69 5.62 6.72
CA TYR A 37 2.16 4.65 7.71
C TYR A 37 3.50 4.11 7.26
N ALA A 38 4.52 4.26 8.10
CA ALA A 38 5.87 3.89 7.72
C ALA A 38 6.44 2.86 8.70
N GLU A 39 6.93 1.74 8.16
CA GLU A 39 7.57 0.68 8.94
C GLU A 39 9.07 0.84 8.90
N LYS A 40 9.69 0.88 10.06
CA LYS A 40 11.14 0.93 10.15
C LYS A 40 11.72 -0.47 10.04
N TYR A 41 12.99 -0.56 9.65
CA TYR A 41 13.71 -1.82 9.61
C TYR A 41 13.79 -2.42 11.02
N THR A 42 13.36 -3.67 11.15
CA THR A 42 13.35 -4.37 12.45
C THR A 42 14.17 -5.66 12.42
N GLY A 43 15.02 -5.84 11.43
CA GLY A 43 15.83 -7.05 11.32
C GLY A 43 15.03 -8.24 10.80
N THR A 44 15.06 -9.35 11.54
CA THR A 44 14.39 -10.58 11.11
C THR A 44 12.92 -10.65 11.48
N LYS A 45 12.41 -9.67 12.20
CA LYS A 45 11.02 -9.69 12.63
C LYS A 45 10.06 -9.50 11.45
N ILE A 46 8.99 -10.29 11.46
CA ILE A 46 7.96 -10.23 10.42
C ILE A 46 6.86 -9.23 10.79
N GLU A 47 6.84 -8.79 12.03
CA GLU A 47 5.81 -7.90 12.52
C GLU A 47 5.78 -6.57 11.79
N ARG A 48 4.57 -6.13 11.44
CA ARG A 48 4.35 -4.85 10.77
C ARG A 48 3.26 -4.08 11.53
N PRO A 49 3.61 -3.49 12.69
CA PRO A 49 2.62 -2.82 13.53
C PRO A 49 1.93 -1.64 12.84
N GLN A 50 2.64 -0.90 11.99
CA GLN A 50 2.02 0.21 11.29
C GLN A 50 0.99 -0.26 10.27
N PHE A 51 1.30 -1.34 9.56
CA PHE A 51 0.35 -1.91 8.60
C PHE A 51 -0.88 -2.47 9.32
N SER A 52 -0.66 -3.11 10.47
CA SER A 52 -1.76 -3.61 11.28
C SER A 52 -2.69 -2.49 11.74
N GLN A 53 -2.13 -1.35 12.16
CA GLN A 53 -2.93 -0.20 12.54
C GLN A 53 -3.74 0.34 11.35
N LEU A 54 -3.11 0.42 10.19
CA LEU A 54 -3.79 0.88 8.99
C LEU A 54 -4.97 -0.02 8.64
N LEU A 55 -4.77 -1.33 8.71
CA LEU A 55 -5.83 -2.28 8.40
C LEU A 55 -7.00 -2.20 9.38
N LYS A 56 -6.76 -1.75 10.61
CA LYS A 56 -7.83 -1.60 11.61
C LYS A 56 -8.72 -0.41 11.34
N ILE A 57 -8.20 0.64 10.71
CA ILE A 57 -8.96 1.87 10.49
C ILE A 57 -9.45 2.01 9.06
N ILE A 58 -9.01 1.17 8.15
CA ILE A 58 -9.39 1.26 6.75
C ILE A 58 -10.87 0.89 6.57
N HIS A 59 -11.53 1.60 5.67
CA HIS A 59 -12.95 1.40 5.39
C HIS A 59 -13.18 1.21 3.89
N PRO A 60 -14.29 0.59 3.49
CA PRO A 60 -14.63 0.52 2.06
C PRO A 60 -14.62 1.91 1.44
N GLY A 61 -14.04 2.02 0.26
CA GLY A 61 -13.90 3.29 -0.43
C GLY A 61 -12.58 3.99 -0.19
N ASP A 62 -11.82 3.56 0.83
CA ASP A 62 -10.49 4.14 1.09
C ASP A 62 -9.47 3.56 0.11
N THR A 63 -8.34 4.26 -0.01
CA THR A 63 -7.26 3.86 -0.92
C THR A 63 -5.95 3.79 -0.15
N ILE A 64 -5.15 2.76 -0.42
CA ILE A 64 -3.79 2.63 0.11
C ILE A 64 -2.81 2.72 -1.05
N ILE A 65 -1.81 3.58 -0.92
CA ILE A 65 -0.79 3.79 -1.95
C ILE A 65 0.53 3.23 -1.48
N PHE A 66 1.13 2.37 -2.30
CA PHE A 66 2.43 1.77 -2.08
C PHE A 66 3.42 2.26 -3.13
N ASP A 67 4.69 2.39 -2.75
CA ASP A 67 5.74 2.69 -3.72
C ASP A 67 5.86 1.54 -4.73
N SER A 68 5.83 0.30 -4.22
CA SER A 68 5.86 -0.91 -5.06
C SER A 68 5.17 -2.05 -4.33
N VAL A 69 4.82 -3.10 -5.09
CA VAL A 69 4.14 -4.26 -4.51
C VAL A 69 5.00 -4.98 -3.47
N SER A 70 6.32 -4.89 -3.59
CA SER A 70 7.23 -5.51 -2.63
C SER A 70 7.12 -4.89 -1.23
N ARG A 71 6.54 -3.70 -1.12
CA ARG A 71 6.33 -3.06 0.18
C ARG A 71 5.08 -3.60 0.87
N MET A 72 4.13 -4.13 0.10
CA MET A 72 2.92 -4.71 0.65
C MET A 72 3.18 -6.10 1.25
N SER A 73 3.99 -6.90 0.59
CA SER A 73 4.23 -8.28 1.04
C SER A 73 5.61 -8.75 0.62
N ARG A 74 6.06 -9.85 1.25
CA ARG A 74 7.37 -10.45 0.97
C ARG A 74 7.29 -11.54 -0.09
N THR A 75 6.14 -12.18 -0.23
CA THR A 75 5.95 -13.27 -1.19
C THR A 75 4.77 -12.96 -2.10
N ALA A 76 4.79 -13.60 -3.28
CA ALA A 76 3.69 -13.43 -4.22
C ALA A 76 2.37 -13.96 -3.68
N GLU A 77 2.43 -15.10 -2.98
CA GLU A 77 1.23 -15.71 -2.40
C GLU A 77 0.60 -14.81 -1.34
N GLU A 78 1.41 -14.32 -0.40
CA GLU A 78 0.93 -13.42 0.63
C GLU A 78 0.34 -12.15 0.01
N GLY A 79 1.04 -11.60 -0.98
CA GLY A 79 0.60 -10.40 -1.67
C GLY A 79 -0.73 -10.60 -2.39
N TYR A 80 -0.87 -11.73 -3.08
CA TYR A 80 -2.11 -12.03 -3.78
C TYR A 80 -3.28 -12.14 -2.80
N ASN A 81 -3.09 -12.87 -1.71
CA ASN A 81 -4.14 -13.07 -0.72
C ASN A 81 -4.57 -11.75 -0.08
N LEU A 82 -3.61 -10.94 0.29
CA LEU A 82 -3.89 -9.64 0.89
C LEU A 82 -4.57 -8.69 -0.10
N TYR A 83 -4.10 -8.68 -1.34
CA TYR A 83 -4.67 -7.87 -2.40
C TYR A 83 -6.15 -8.20 -2.61
N MET A 84 -6.45 -9.50 -2.75
CA MET A 84 -7.82 -9.93 -2.97
C MET A 84 -8.71 -9.66 -1.75
N GLN A 85 -8.16 -9.85 -0.54
CA GLN A 85 -8.90 -9.57 0.67
C GLN A 85 -9.32 -8.10 0.73
N LEU A 86 -8.39 -7.19 0.48
CA LEU A 86 -8.68 -5.77 0.52
C LEU A 86 -9.62 -5.34 -0.61
N LEU A 87 -9.42 -5.92 -1.79
CA LEU A 87 -10.30 -5.64 -2.92
C LEU A 87 -11.74 -6.01 -2.59
N HIS A 88 -11.96 -7.19 -1.97
CA HIS A 88 -13.28 -7.64 -1.60
C HIS A 88 -13.89 -6.78 -0.49
N GLN A 89 -13.06 -6.14 0.33
CA GLN A 89 -13.53 -5.21 1.34
C GLN A 89 -13.88 -3.83 0.79
N GLY A 90 -13.66 -3.63 -0.50
CA GLY A 90 -13.94 -2.34 -1.13
C GLY A 90 -12.82 -1.32 -1.00
N VAL A 91 -11.62 -1.76 -0.61
CA VAL A 91 -10.44 -0.90 -0.48
C VAL A 91 -9.67 -0.92 -1.79
N ASP A 92 -9.30 0.25 -2.29
CA ASP A 92 -8.50 0.35 -3.50
C ASP A 92 -7.01 0.37 -3.15
N LEU A 93 -6.21 -0.25 -4.02
CA LEU A 93 -4.76 -0.32 -3.86
C LEU A 93 -4.10 0.28 -5.10
N MET A 94 -3.06 1.08 -4.88
CA MET A 94 -2.31 1.69 -5.95
C MET A 94 -0.82 1.45 -5.72
N PHE A 95 -0.12 1.09 -6.80
CA PHE A 95 1.31 0.79 -6.77
C PHE A 95 2.01 1.69 -7.77
N ILE A 96 2.84 2.60 -7.26
CA ILE A 96 3.46 3.63 -8.10
C ILE A 96 4.31 3.00 -9.21
N LYS A 97 5.10 1.99 -8.86
CA LYS A 97 6.01 1.34 -9.82
C LYS A 97 5.34 0.28 -10.67
N GLU A 98 4.17 -0.20 -10.26
CA GLU A 98 3.43 -1.22 -11.01
C GLU A 98 1.96 -0.80 -11.19
N PRO A 99 1.70 0.29 -11.90
CA PRO A 99 0.32 0.78 -12.02
C PRO A 99 -0.63 -0.20 -12.73
N HIS A 100 -0.08 -1.14 -13.48
CA HIS A 100 -0.88 -2.14 -14.17
C HIS A 100 -1.56 -3.13 -13.22
N ILE A 101 -1.17 -3.17 -11.94
CA ILE A 101 -1.82 -4.04 -10.96
C ILE A 101 -2.67 -3.26 -9.95
N ASN A 102 -2.86 -1.95 -10.15
CA ASN A 102 -3.78 -1.17 -9.33
C ASN A 102 -5.17 -1.79 -9.38
N THR A 103 -5.90 -1.73 -8.27
CA THR A 103 -7.25 -2.33 -8.22
C THR A 103 -8.20 -1.70 -9.22
N GLU A 104 -8.05 -0.42 -9.51
CA GLU A 104 -8.85 0.24 -10.54
C GLU A 104 -8.69 -0.45 -11.88
N TYR A 105 -7.46 -0.78 -12.26
CA TYR A 105 -7.18 -1.47 -13.51
C TYR A 105 -7.75 -2.89 -13.48
N TYR A 106 -7.55 -3.59 -12.36
CA TYR A 106 -8.07 -4.94 -12.19
C TYR A 106 -9.60 -4.99 -12.34
N LYS A 107 -10.29 -4.05 -11.71
CA LYS A 107 -11.76 -3.99 -11.81
C LYS A 107 -12.22 -3.77 -13.24
N ARG A 108 -11.51 -2.94 -13.99
CA ARG A 108 -11.82 -2.70 -15.40
C ARG A 108 -11.70 -3.98 -16.22
N MET A 109 -10.66 -4.77 -15.95
CA MET A 109 -10.43 -6.02 -16.66
C MET A 109 -11.53 -7.04 -16.37
N GLN A 110 -12.05 -7.03 -15.14
CA GLN A 110 -13.08 -7.99 -14.73
C GLN A 110 -14.47 -7.65 -15.29
N ASN A 111 -14.69 -6.40 -15.65
CA ASN A 111 -16.02 -5.94 -16.11
C ASN A 111 -16.16 -5.97 -17.62
N ARG A 112 -15.46 -6.83 -18.31
CA ARG A 112 -15.63 -7.00 -19.74
C ARG A 112 -16.77 -7.90 -20.08
#